data_06f8e8f857a75f43b208c04c46b077cd
#
_entry.id   06f8e8f857a75f43b208c04c46b077cd
#
_cell.length_a   1.000
_cell.length_b   1.000
_cell.length_c   1.000
_cell.angle_alpha   90.00
_cell.angle_beta   90.00
_cell.angle_gamma   90.00
#
_symmetry.space_group_name_H-M   'P 1'
#
loop_
_entity.id
_entity.type
_entity.pdbx_description
1 polymer ?
#
loop_
_entity_poly.entity_id
_entity_poly.type
_entity_poly.pdbx_seq_one_letter_code
_entity_poly.pdbx_strand_id
1 'polypeptide(L)'
;GSEMCIRDRSCKVIVPETSVSDLDPVVLFVEYNSVLQTKMQYIPERVKVEISCRSLMEPSEDVKMRSMIEEAYPGEEFSLPIFTVPTVVPGRTFLEKVFLLHEEFNRPNGCTHIERITRHMYDIVKMMDKPFAMEAMQDVQLYEDIVTHRKKFTAWSGLDYTSHLPHTISFLPPKSIEDVLRDDYKQMQIGFIYANAPSFDEIMERLSELQSRFRTLVWKNNR
;
A
#
# COMPACT_ATOMS: atom_id res chain seq x y z
N GLY A 1 7.82 -1.06 -32.52
CA GLY A 1 6.61 -0.25 -32.46
C GLY A 1 6.42 0.40 -31.10
N SER A 2 7.49 0.66 -30.29
CA SER A 2 7.34 1.22 -28.95
C SER A 2 7.90 2.64 -28.76
N GLU A 3 8.32 3.30 -29.85
CA GLU A 3 8.90 4.64 -29.75
C GLU A 3 7.88 5.79 -29.88
N MET A 4 6.61 5.50 -30.14
CA MET A 4 5.63 6.55 -30.39
C MET A 4 5.02 7.19 -29.13
N CYS A 5 5.03 6.52 -27.99
CA CYS A 5 4.47 7.07 -26.75
C CYS A 5 5.39 8.05 -26.00
N ILE A 6 6.69 8.08 -26.30
CA ILE A 6 7.67 8.95 -25.62
C ILE A 6 7.81 10.31 -26.31
N ARG A 7 7.18 10.51 -27.46
CA ARG A 7 7.29 11.76 -28.24
C ARG A 7 6.25 12.83 -27.90
N ASP A 8 5.34 12.60 -26.99
CA ASP A 8 4.50 13.68 -26.51
C ASP A 8 5.35 14.59 -25.62
N ARG A 9 5.57 15.81 -26.12
CA ARG A 9 6.42 16.83 -25.49
C ARG A 9 5.91 17.34 -24.14
N SER A 10 4.81 16.78 -23.65
CA SER A 10 4.16 17.15 -22.39
C SER A 10 4.64 16.36 -21.17
N CYS A 11 5.34 15.24 -21.36
CA CYS A 11 5.82 14.38 -20.26
C CYS A 11 7.34 14.32 -20.20
N LYS A 12 7.90 14.39 -18.98
CA LYS A 12 9.33 14.26 -18.73
C LYS A 12 9.60 13.09 -17.80
N VAL A 13 10.44 12.15 -18.23
CA VAL A 13 10.90 11.06 -17.38
C VAL A 13 12.13 11.49 -16.59
N ILE A 14 12.07 11.37 -15.27
CA ILE A 14 13.18 11.67 -14.37
C ILE A 14 13.58 10.38 -13.65
N VAL A 15 14.85 10.04 -13.76
CA VAL A 15 15.50 8.99 -12.97
C VAL A 15 16.31 9.70 -11.90
N PRO A 16 15.98 9.61 -10.60
CA PRO A 16 16.79 10.22 -9.56
C PRO A 16 18.21 9.63 -9.56
N GLU A 17 19.20 10.50 -9.47
CA GLU A 17 20.57 10.05 -9.23
C GLU A 17 20.66 9.49 -7.81
N THR A 18 21.19 8.29 -7.69
CA THR A 18 21.34 7.64 -6.40
C THR A 18 22.82 7.32 -6.18
N SER A 19 23.30 7.64 -4.99
CA SER A 19 24.68 7.36 -4.58
C SER A 19 24.90 5.90 -4.14
N VAL A 20 23.84 5.08 -4.13
CA VAL A 20 23.86 3.70 -3.64
C VAL A 20 23.72 2.74 -4.80
N SER A 21 24.67 1.83 -4.94
CA SER A 21 24.73 0.87 -6.06
C SER A 21 23.74 -0.28 -6.00
N ASP A 22 23.05 -0.48 -4.87
CA ASP A 22 22.10 -1.58 -4.65
C ASP A 22 20.75 -1.02 -4.20
N LEU A 23 20.10 -0.32 -5.14
CA LEU A 23 18.77 0.26 -4.91
C LEU A 23 17.68 -0.63 -5.43
N ASP A 24 16.88 -1.09 -4.50
CA ASP A 24 15.61 -1.74 -4.77
C ASP A 24 14.55 -1.14 -3.82
N PRO A 25 13.47 -0.54 -4.32
CA PRO A 25 13.08 -0.43 -5.73
C PRO A 25 13.82 0.64 -6.52
N VAL A 26 13.96 0.44 -7.83
CA VAL A 26 14.31 1.52 -8.76
C VAL A 26 13.09 2.42 -8.92
N VAL A 27 13.27 3.71 -8.69
CA VAL A 27 12.19 4.70 -8.73
C VAL A 27 12.35 5.59 -9.97
N LEU A 28 11.28 5.69 -10.75
CA LEU A 28 11.17 6.62 -11.88
C LEU A 28 10.02 7.59 -11.63
N PHE A 29 10.16 8.83 -12.08
CA PHE A 29 9.07 9.80 -12.10
C PHE A 29 8.74 10.18 -13.53
N VAL A 30 7.45 10.15 -13.86
CA VAL A 30 6.93 10.71 -15.11
C VAL A 30 6.19 11.99 -14.75
N GLU A 31 6.84 13.13 -15.00
CA GLU A 31 6.25 14.45 -14.76
C GLU A 31 5.41 14.88 -15.95
N TYR A 32 4.28 15.49 -15.68
CA TYR A 32 3.35 16.02 -16.68
C TYR A 32 2.81 17.38 -16.23
N ASN A 33 2.36 18.18 -17.19
CA ASN A 33 1.67 19.42 -16.88
C ASN A 33 0.19 19.12 -16.65
N SER A 34 -0.30 19.44 -15.45
CA SER A 34 -1.72 19.31 -15.15
C SER A 34 -2.55 20.24 -16.01
N VAL A 35 -3.66 19.73 -16.54
CA VAL A 35 -4.70 20.53 -17.20
C VAL A 35 -5.65 21.18 -16.18
N LEU A 36 -5.56 20.79 -14.92
CA LEU A 36 -6.38 21.34 -13.84
C LEU A 36 -5.80 22.69 -13.39
N GLN A 37 -6.67 23.67 -13.21
CA GLN A 37 -6.28 25.01 -12.76
C GLN A 37 -5.89 25.02 -11.26
N THR A 38 -6.40 24.07 -10.47
CA THR A 38 -6.14 23.98 -9.04
C THR A 38 -5.07 22.91 -8.78
N LYS A 39 -3.92 23.34 -8.23
CA LYS A 39 -2.88 22.41 -7.78
C LYS A 39 -3.31 21.67 -6.51
N MET A 40 -3.28 20.37 -6.56
CA MET A 40 -3.49 19.53 -5.37
C MET A 40 -2.17 19.39 -4.61
N GLN A 41 -2.14 19.82 -3.35
CA GLN A 41 -0.92 19.70 -2.52
C GLN A 41 -0.56 18.24 -2.21
N TYR A 42 -1.56 17.39 -2.05
CA TYR A 42 -1.37 15.98 -1.67
C TYR A 42 -0.91 15.09 -2.84
N ILE A 43 -1.32 15.40 -4.06
CA ILE A 43 -0.97 14.63 -5.27
C ILE A 43 -0.07 15.49 -6.15
N PRO A 44 1.24 15.18 -6.25
CA PRO A 44 2.13 15.88 -7.16
C PRO A 44 1.80 15.57 -8.63
N GLU A 45 2.10 16.52 -9.52
CA GLU A 45 1.90 16.40 -10.99
C GLU A 45 2.92 15.43 -11.61
N ARG A 46 2.98 14.22 -11.10
CA ARG A 46 3.86 13.16 -11.59
C ARG A 46 3.32 11.78 -11.25
N VAL A 47 3.65 10.82 -12.09
CA VAL A 47 3.46 9.38 -11.79
C VAL A 47 4.77 8.84 -11.24
N LYS A 48 4.72 8.19 -10.08
CA LYS A 48 5.84 7.45 -9.51
C LYS A 48 5.75 6.00 -9.99
N VAL A 49 6.81 5.52 -10.62
CA VAL A 49 6.96 4.11 -11.02
C VAL A 49 8.05 3.49 -10.15
N GLU A 50 7.71 2.45 -9.43
CA GLU A 50 8.65 1.70 -8.58
C GLU A 50 8.80 0.31 -9.17
N ILE A 51 10.04 -0.06 -9.50
CA ILE A 51 10.39 -1.35 -10.06
C ILE A 51 11.26 -2.08 -9.04
N SER A 52 10.78 -3.22 -8.55
CA SER A 52 11.49 -4.05 -7.56
C SER A 52 11.58 -5.50 -8.02
N CYS A 53 12.74 -6.10 -7.82
CA CYS A 53 12.95 -7.55 -8.00
C CYS A 53 12.95 -8.31 -6.67
N ARG A 54 12.83 -7.63 -5.54
CA ARG A 54 12.76 -8.25 -4.21
C ARG A 54 11.32 -8.46 -3.74
N SER A 55 10.34 -7.94 -4.48
CA SER A 55 8.94 -8.13 -4.14
C SER A 55 8.52 -9.58 -4.35
N LEU A 56 7.82 -10.13 -3.37
CA LEU A 56 7.18 -11.43 -3.51
C LEU A 56 5.98 -11.26 -4.46
N MET A 57 5.95 -11.95 -5.59
CA MET A 57 4.85 -11.84 -6.56
C MET A 57 3.72 -12.84 -6.28
N GLU A 58 4.01 -13.92 -5.59
CA GLU A 58 3.07 -15.00 -5.29
C GLU A 58 2.37 -14.81 -3.93
N PRO A 59 1.10 -15.14 -3.80
CA PRO A 59 0.20 -15.53 -4.87
C PRO A 59 -0.27 -14.34 -5.70
N SER A 60 -0.47 -14.57 -7.01
CA SER A 60 -0.98 -13.57 -7.95
C SER A 60 -2.04 -14.19 -8.85
N GLU A 61 -2.88 -13.35 -9.44
CA GLU A 61 -3.92 -13.72 -10.40
C GLU A 61 -3.96 -12.74 -11.58
N ASP A 62 -4.39 -13.23 -12.72
CA ASP A 62 -4.57 -12.40 -13.91
C ASP A 62 -5.88 -11.62 -13.83
N VAL A 63 -5.77 -10.29 -13.65
CA VAL A 63 -6.91 -9.37 -13.53
C VAL A 63 -7.09 -8.59 -14.81
N LYS A 64 -8.32 -8.61 -15.35
CA LYS A 64 -8.71 -7.72 -16.45
C LYS A 64 -8.89 -6.31 -15.92
N MET A 65 -8.10 -5.39 -16.45
CA MET A 65 -8.14 -3.98 -16.08
C MET A 65 -8.76 -3.14 -17.19
N ARG A 66 -9.47 -2.10 -16.78
CA ARG A 66 -10.05 -1.08 -17.64
C ARG A 66 -9.63 0.28 -17.10
N SER A 67 -9.25 1.19 -17.98
CA SER A 67 -8.98 2.57 -17.57
C SER A 67 -10.28 3.30 -17.21
N MET A 68 -10.23 4.30 -16.33
CA MET A 68 -11.38 5.16 -16.03
C MET A 68 -11.84 5.93 -17.28
N ILE A 69 -10.95 6.18 -18.22
CA ILE A 69 -11.29 6.80 -19.51
C ILE A 69 -12.12 5.85 -20.35
N GLU A 70 -11.74 4.56 -20.45
CA GLU A 70 -12.53 3.54 -21.14
C GLU A 70 -13.88 3.29 -20.48
N GLU A 71 -13.99 3.44 -19.15
CA GLU A 71 -15.27 3.35 -18.45
C GLU A 71 -16.22 4.52 -18.81
N ALA A 72 -15.66 5.72 -18.92
CA ALA A 72 -16.42 6.94 -19.21
C ALA A 72 -16.69 7.12 -20.72
N TYR A 73 -15.78 6.66 -21.58
CA TYR A 73 -15.80 6.85 -23.02
C TYR A 73 -15.42 5.55 -23.75
N PRO A 74 -16.28 4.53 -23.69
CA PRO A 74 -15.95 3.20 -24.22
C PRO A 74 -15.81 3.22 -25.76
N GLY A 75 -14.69 2.67 -26.24
CA GLY A 75 -14.42 2.49 -27.67
C GLY A 75 -13.94 3.74 -28.43
N GLU A 76 -13.67 4.82 -27.72
CA GLU A 76 -13.08 6.01 -28.34
C GLU A 76 -11.61 5.79 -28.70
N GLU A 77 -11.11 6.49 -29.72
CA GLU A 77 -9.69 6.35 -30.19
C GLU A 77 -8.66 6.67 -29.11
N PHE A 78 -9.00 7.52 -28.15
CA PHE A 78 -8.13 7.92 -27.04
C PHE A 78 -8.27 7.01 -25.82
N SER A 79 -9.19 6.05 -25.82
CA SER A 79 -9.35 5.09 -24.74
C SER A 79 -8.54 3.81 -25.02
N LEU A 80 -8.04 3.18 -23.94
CA LEU A 80 -7.29 1.95 -24.07
C LEU A 80 -8.24 0.75 -23.88
N PRO A 81 -8.13 -0.28 -24.77
CA PRO A 81 -8.93 -1.49 -24.61
C PRO A 81 -8.61 -2.19 -23.28
N ILE A 82 -9.50 -3.06 -22.83
CA ILE A 82 -9.29 -3.90 -21.66
C ILE A 82 -8.01 -4.73 -21.85
N PHE A 83 -7.14 -4.75 -20.85
CA PHE A 83 -5.92 -5.53 -20.84
C PHE A 83 -5.82 -6.36 -19.55
N THR A 84 -4.99 -7.40 -19.57
CA THR A 84 -4.78 -8.29 -18.44
C THR A 84 -3.46 -7.98 -17.77
N VAL A 85 -3.45 -7.92 -16.44
CA VAL A 85 -2.26 -7.68 -15.62
C VAL A 85 -2.16 -8.75 -14.55
N PRO A 86 -1.02 -9.44 -14.39
CA PRO A 86 -0.74 -10.23 -13.21
C PRO A 86 -0.78 -9.35 -11.97
N THR A 87 -1.68 -9.64 -11.05
CA THR A 87 -1.95 -8.78 -9.89
C THR A 87 -1.87 -9.61 -8.62
N VAL A 88 -1.19 -9.08 -7.62
CA VAL A 88 -1.11 -9.71 -6.29
C VAL A 88 -2.51 -9.85 -5.70
N VAL A 89 -2.82 -11.01 -5.14
CA VAL A 89 -4.13 -11.26 -4.53
C VAL A 89 -4.40 -10.30 -3.36
N PRO A 90 -5.65 -9.82 -3.22
CA PRO A 90 -5.97 -8.77 -2.24
C PRO A 90 -5.71 -9.19 -0.79
N GLY A 91 -5.87 -10.46 -0.45
CA GLY A 91 -5.60 -11.00 0.89
C GLY A 91 -4.15 -10.83 1.32
N ARG A 92 -3.22 -11.04 0.38
CA ARG A 92 -1.79 -10.79 0.62
C ARG A 92 -1.52 -9.30 0.84
N THR A 93 -2.05 -8.44 -0.03
CA THR A 93 -1.92 -6.98 0.11
C THR A 93 -2.43 -6.50 1.46
N PHE A 94 -3.53 -7.07 1.95
CA PHE A 94 -4.07 -6.77 3.28
C PHE A 94 -3.07 -7.12 4.39
N LEU A 95 -2.54 -8.34 4.41
CA LEU A 95 -1.55 -8.77 5.42
C LEU A 95 -0.26 -7.96 5.36
N GLU A 96 0.25 -7.68 4.16
CA GLU A 96 1.45 -6.85 4.00
C GLU A 96 1.29 -5.44 4.57
N LYS A 97 0.10 -4.83 4.41
CA LYS A 97 -0.19 -3.52 5.02
C LYS A 97 -0.27 -3.60 6.54
N VAL A 98 -0.84 -4.67 7.09
CA VAL A 98 -0.87 -4.91 8.54
C VAL A 98 0.55 -5.05 9.10
N PHE A 99 1.40 -5.85 8.44
CA PHE A 99 2.80 -6.01 8.86
C PHE A 99 3.61 -4.72 8.69
N LEU A 100 3.36 -3.96 7.64
CA LEU A 100 4.01 -2.65 7.44
C LEU A 100 3.71 -1.72 8.63
N LEU A 101 2.45 -1.58 9.03
CA LEU A 101 2.10 -0.76 10.19
C LEU A 101 2.69 -1.30 11.49
N HIS A 102 2.67 -2.63 11.69
CA HIS A 102 3.31 -3.25 12.84
C HIS A 102 4.80 -2.90 12.91
N GLU A 103 5.51 -3.09 11.82
CA GLU A 103 6.94 -2.79 11.74
C GLU A 103 7.22 -1.31 11.98
N GLU A 104 6.48 -0.42 11.33
CA GLU A 104 6.70 1.01 11.41
C GLU A 104 6.43 1.57 12.81
N PHE A 105 5.36 1.12 13.48
CA PHE A 105 4.99 1.60 14.81
C PHE A 105 5.78 0.97 15.96
N ASN A 106 6.49 -0.13 15.70
CA ASN A 106 7.31 -0.81 16.72
C ASN A 106 8.82 -0.68 16.48
N ARG A 107 9.25 0.26 15.64
CA ARG A 107 10.69 0.52 15.46
C ARG A 107 11.34 1.01 16.74
N PRO A 108 12.54 0.51 17.08
CA PRO A 108 13.25 0.92 18.29
C PRO A 108 13.54 2.42 18.39
N ASN A 109 13.73 3.07 17.24
CA ASN A 109 14.03 4.51 17.14
C ASN A 109 12.78 5.36 16.84
N GLY A 110 11.59 4.79 16.99
CA GLY A 110 10.33 5.42 16.67
C GLY A 110 9.99 5.36 15.17
N CYS A 111 8.76 5.76 14.87
CA CYS A 111 8.25 5.79 13.51
C CYS A 111 8.99 6.87 12.69
N THR A 112 9.64 6.46 11.60
CA THR A 112 10.44 7.35 10.75
C THR A 112 9.71 7.80 9.49
N HIS A 113 8.70 7.03 9.04
CA HIS A 113 7.93 7.31 7.83
C HIS A 113 6.47 7.61 8.17
N ILE A 114 6.23 8.74 8.85
CA ILE A 114 4.88 9.15 9.25
C ILE A 114 4.11 9.69 8.05
N GLU A 115 4.80 10.39 7.15
CA GLU A 115 4.18 11.01 5.99
C GLU A 115 3.44 9.98 5.12
N ARG A 116 2.16 10.22 4.89
CA ARG A 116 1.27 9.39 4.07
C ARG A 116 1.06 7.95 4.58
N ILE A 117 1.38 7.66 5.83
CA ILE A 117 1.17 6.32 6.40
C ILE A 117 -0.31 6.04 6.64
N THR A 118 -1.11 7.07 6.88
CA THR A 118 -2.56 6.95 7.14
C THR A 118 -3.34 6.34 5.97
N ARG A 119 -2.80 6.40 4.74
CA ARG A 119 -3.37 5.67 3.60
C ARG A 119 -3.41 4.15 3.84
N HIS A 120 -2.39 3.59 4.50
CA HIS A 120 -2.37 2.16 4.82
C HIS A 120 -3.37 1.81 5.91
N MET A 121 -3.55 2.70 6.89
CA MET A 121 -4.59 2.57 7.92
C MET A 121 -5.99 2.56 7.28
N TYR A 122 -6.27 3.53 6.40
CA TYR A 122 -7.50 3.60 5.64
C TYR A 122 -7.75 2.36 4.78
N ASP A 123 -6.74 1.92 4.03
CA ASP A 123 -6.84 0.73 3.16
C ASP A 123 -7.18 -0.52 3.98
N ILE A 124 -6.51 -0.73 5.13
CA ILE A 124 -6.77 -1.86 6.02
C ILE A 124 -8.22 -1.83 6.49
N VAL A 125 -8.72 -0.68 6.95
CA VAL A 125 -10.10 -0.52 7.41
C VAL A 125 -11.11 -0.81 6.28
N LYS A 126 -10.81 -0.42 5.05
CA LYS A 126 -11.66 -0.72 3.88
C LYS A 126 -11.64 -2.18 3.46
N MET A 127 -10.57 -2.90 3.78
CA MET A 127 -10.38 -4.31 3.42
C MET A 127 -10.80 -5.30 4.52
N MET A 128 -10.69 -4.95 5.80
CA MET A 128 -10.75 -5.89 6.93
C MET A 128 -12.02 -6.75 7.04
N ASP A 129 -13.14 -6.28 6.47
CA ASP A 129 -14.42 -7.02 6.48
C ASP A 129 -14.70 -7.74 5.16
N LYS A 130 -13.75 -7.70 4.22
CA LYS A 130 -13.91 -8.43 2.96
C LYS A 130 -13.57 -9.91 3.15
N PRO A 131 -14.25 -10.81 2.41
CA PRO A 131 -13.98 -12.25 2.50
C PRO A 131 -12.49 -12.58 2.36
N PHE A 132 -11.82 -11.99 1.39
CA PHE A 132 -10.39 -12.25 1.15
C PHE A 132 -9.49 -11.87 2.35
N ALA A 133 -9.85 -10.84 3.13
CA ALA A 133 -9.06 -10.45 4.30
C ALA A 133 -9.26 -11.44 5.45
N MET A 134 -10.49 -11.91 5.66
CA MET A 134 -10.80 -12.94 6.65
C MET A 134 -10.15 -14.28 6.31
N GLU A 135 -10.18 -14.68 5.04
CA GLU A 135 -9.49 -15.87 4.53
C GLU A 135 -7.98 -15.78 4.72
N ALA A 136 -7.36 -14.63 4.35
CA ALA A 136 -5.94 -14.41 4.51
C ALA A 136 -5.47 -14.47 5.97
N MET A 137 -6.27 -13.99 6.93
CA MET A 137 -5.98 -14.11 8.35
C MET A 137 -5.94 -15.58 8.82
N GLN A 138 -6.67 -16.48 8.18
CA GLN A 138 -6.73 -17.91 8.50
C GLN A 138 -5.72 -18.74 7.71
N ASP A 139 -5.11 -18.18 6.67
CA ASP A 139 -4.11 -18.84 5.83
C ASP A 139 -2.73 -18.75 6.50
N VAL A 140 -2.41 -19.78 7.28
CA VAL A 140 -1.15 -19.88 8.04
C VAL A 140 0.05 -19.82 7.11
N GLN A 141 -0.02 -20.53 5.97
CA GLN A 141 1.11 -20.60 5.04
C GLN A 141 1.39 -19.23 4.42
N LEU A 142 0.36 -18.55 3.91
CA LEU A 142 0.48 -17.20 3.36
C LEU A 142 1.05 -16.23 4.40
N TYR A 143 0.56 -16.31 5.64
CA TYR A 143 1.02 -15.45 6.73
C TYR A 143 2.52 -15.65 7.01
N GLU A 144 2.96 -16.90 7.18
CA GLU A 144 4.35 -17.26 7.46
C GLU A 144 5.29 -16.93 6.30
N ASP A 145 4.85 -17.14 5.06
CA ASP A 145 5.61 -16.79 3.86
C ASP A 145 5.87 -15.29 3.78
N ILE A 146 4.86 -14.47 4.05
CA ILE A 146 5.03 -13.01 4.06
C ILE A 146 6.00 -12.58 5.17
N VAL A 147 5.84 -13.08 6.39
CA VAL A 147 6.73 -12.76 7.51
C VAL A 147 8.18 -13.15 7.21
N THR A 148 8.37 -14.36 6.66
CA THR A 148 9.69 -14.86 6.28
C THR A 148 10.32 -13.98 5.20
N HIS A 149 9.55 -13.61 4.18
CA HIS A 149 9.99 -12.71 3.13
C HIS A 149 10.38 -11.32 3.68
N ARG A 150 9.54 -10.73 4.53
CA ARG A 150 9.81 -9.42 5.14
C ARG A 150 11.06 -9.44 6.01
N LYS A 151 11.23 -10.49 6.83
CA LYS A 151 12.45 -10.69 7.63
C LYS A 151 13.70 -10.73 6.76
N LYS A 152 13.63 -11.32 5.57
CA LYS A 152 14.77 -11.47 4.65
C LYS A 152 15.07 -10.19 3.86
N PHE A 153 14.07 -9.51 3.36
CA PHE A 153 14.22 -8.44 2.38
C PHE A 153 13.95 -7.04 2.93
N THR A 154 13.04 -6.88 3.87
CA THR A 154 12.81 -5.60 4.56
C THR A 154 13.83 -5.43 5.70
N ALA A 155 13.99 -6.44 6.53
CA ALA A 155 15.07 -6.60 7.51
C ALA A 155 15.40 -5.33 8.32
N TRP A 156 14.38 -4.64 8.84
CA TRP A 156 14.61 -3.43 9.63
C TRP A 156 15.53 -3.69 10.83
N SER A 157 16.60 -2.93 10.95
CA SER A 157 17.56 -3.07 12.04
C SER A 157 16.90 -2.85 13.40
N GLY A 158 17.07 -3.80 14.31
CA GLY A 158 16.56 -3.76 15.66
C GLY A 158 15.09 -4.12 15.82
N LEU A 159 14.38 -4.46 14.74
CA LEU A 159 13.01 -4.96 14.81
C LEU A 159 12.99 -6.46 15.11
N ASP A 160 12.18 -6.87 16.08
CA ASP A 160 11.98 -8.28 16.41
C ASP A 160 10.89 -8.91 15.56
N TYR A 161 11.29 -9.68 14.55
CA TYR A 161 10.37 -10.40 13.65
C TYR A 161 9.64 -11.58 14.33
N THR A 162 10.00 -11.96 15.56
CA THR A 162 9.22 -12.94 16.34
C THR A 162 7.90 -12.35 16.85
N SER A 163 7.78 -11.02 16.87
CA SER A 163 6.57 -10.29 17.27
C SER A 163 5.47 -10.26 16.19
N HIS A 164 5.72 -10.79 15.00
CA HIS A 164 4.75 -10.86 13.89
C HIS A 164 3.70 -11.99 14.06
N LEU A 165 3.66 -12.67 15.21
CA LEU A 165 2.62 -13.67 15.46
C LEU A 165 1.26 -13.00 15.72
N PRO A 166 0.13 -13.63 15.38
CA PRO A 166 -1.19 -13.02 15.53
C PRO A 166 -1.48 -12.47 16.93
N HIS A 167 -1.05 -13.17 17.97
CA HIS A 167 -1.29 -12.78 19.37
C HIS A 167 -0.36 -11.67 19.89
N THR A 168 0.76 -11.40 19.20
CA THR A 168 1.73 -10.36 19.57
C THR A 168 1.75 -9.18 18.62
N ILE A 169 1.18 -9.30 17.42
CA ILE A 169 1.16 -8.22 16.44
C ILE A 169 0.49 -6.96 16.99
N SER A 170 1.10 -5.80 16.75
CA SER A 170 0.62 -4.50 17.22
C SER A 170 0.80 -3.47 16.13
N PHE A 171 -0.29 -3.08 15.47
CA PHE A 171 -0.31 -2.13 14.38
C PHE A 171 -1.14 -0.87 14.67
N LEU A 172 -1.42 -0.64 15.97
CA LEU A 172 -1.94 0.65 16.43
C LEU A 172 -0.80 1.62 16.66
N PRO A 173 -0.94 2.89 16.25
CA PRO A 173 0.09 3.88 16.44
C PRO A 173 0.30 4.21 17.92
N PRO A 174 1.54 4.56 18.33
CA PRO A 174 1.79 5.11 19.65
C PRO A 174 1.07 6.46 19.81
N LYS A 175 0.56 6.74 21.00
CA LYS A 175 -0.15 7.99 21.30
C LYS A 175 0.65 9.25 20.97
N SER A 176 1.97 9.16 21.06
CA SER A 176 2.87 10.29 20.81
C SER A 176 2.84 10.84 19.38
N ILE A 177 2.33 10.06 18.41
CA ILE A 177 2.26 10.46 16.99
C ILE A 177 0.81 10.57 16.48
N GLU A 178 -0.19 10.32 17.32
CA GLU A 178 -1.60 10.34 16.88
C GLU A 178 -2.03 11.69 16.28
N ASP A 179 -1.60 12.81 16.87
CA ASP A 179 -1.94 14.14 16.36
C ASP A 179 -1.35 14.37 14.95
N VAL A 180 -0.10 13.94 14.73
CA VAL A 180 0.56 14.05 13.42
C VAL A 180 -0.16 13.17 12.39
N LEU A 181 -0.58 11.97 12.78
CA LEU A 181 -1.34 11.07 11.91
C LEU A 181 -2.74 11.62 11.60
N ARG A 182 -3.37 12.27 12.57
CA ARG A 182 -4.66 12.93 12.36
C ARG A 182 -4.56 14.05 11.32
N ASP A 183 -3.49 14.83 11.36
CA ASP A 183 -3.24 15.87 10.37
C ASP A 183 -2.92 15.27 8.98
N ASP A 184 -2.09 14.23 8.90
CA ASP A 184 -1.81 13.50 7.64
C ASP A 184 -3.10 12.93 7.03
N TYR A 185 -3.95 12.32 7.85
CA TYR A 185 -5.24 11.78 7.40
C TYR A 185 -6.19 12.87 6.88
N LYS A 186 -6.22 14.02 7.54
CA LYS A 186 -7.01 15.18 7.11
C LYS A 186 -6.56 15.68 5.74
N GLN A 187 -5.25 15.76 5.49
CA GLN A 187 -4.72 16.13 4.17
C GLN A 187 -5.10 15.09 3.11
N MET A 188 -5.08 13.81 3.45
CA MET A 188 -5.51 12.74 2.57
C MET A 188 -7.01 12.83 2.24
N GLN A 189 -7.87 13.13 3.23
CA GLN A 189 -9.31 13.32 3.00
C GLN A 189 -9.58 14.46 2.02
N ILE A 190 -8.87 15.57 2.13
CA ILE A 190 -9.06 16.74 1.26
C ILE A 190 -8.56 16.48 -0.16
N GLY A 191 -7.41 15.83 -0.31
CA GLY A 191 -6.69 15.76 -1.58
C GLY A 191 -6.79 14.44 -2.32
N PHE A 192 -7.30 13.36 -1.70
CA PHE A 192 -7.20 12.02 -2.28
C PHE A 192 -8.48 11.19 -2.19
N ILE A 193 -9.37 11.45 -1.23
CA ILE A 193 -10.59 10.66 -1.07
C ILE A 193 -11.77 11.42 -1.66
N TYR A 194 -12.39 10.86 -2.69
CA TYR A 194 -13.53 11.46 -3.41
C TYR A 194 -14.90 11.01 -2.89
N ALA A 195 -14.94 10.14 -1.89
CA ALA A 195 -16.17 9.63 -1.30
C ALA A 195 -16.21 9.92 0.20
N ASN A 196 -17.33 9.59 0.85
CA ASN A 196 -17.42 9.66 2.30
C ASN A 196 -16.36 8.76 2.94
N ALA A 197 -15.43 9.38 3.65
CA ALA A 197 -14.40 8.71 4.40
C ALA A 197 -14.80 8.63 5.88
N PRO A 198 -14.43 7.55 6.59
CA PRO A 198 -14.56 7.52 8.04
C PRO A 198 -13.72 8.64 8.67
N SER A 199 -14.07 9.08 9.86
CA SER A 199 -13.23 9.96 10.66
C SER A 199 -11.94 9.25 11.09
N PHE A 200 -10.94 9.99 11.52
CA PHE A 200 -9.71 9.38 12.06
C PHE A 200 -9.99 8.51 13.30
N ASP A 201 -10.94 8.94 14.15
CA ASP A 201 -11.31 8.17 15.35
C ASP A 201 -12.00 6.86 14.99
N GLU A 202 -12.87 6.86 13.97
CA GLU A 202 -13.44 5.61 13.42
C GLU A 202 -12.36 4.69 12.82
N ILE A 203 -11.34 5.23 12.14
CA ILE A 203 -10.19 4.44 11.66
C ILE A 203 -9.48 3.77 12.84
N MET A 204 -9.22 4.51 13.92
CA MET A 204 -8.55 3.98 15.12
C MET A 204 -9.37 2.90 15.82
N GLU A 205 -10.67 3.09 15.95
CA GLU A 205 -11.59 2.11 16.52
C GLU A 205 -11.60 0.81 15.70
N ARG A 206 -11.72 0.93 14.37
CA ARG A 206 -11.73 -0.22 13.46
C ARG A 206 -10.40 -0.98 13.48
N LEU A 207 -9.26 -0.29 13.53
CA LEU A 207 -7.95 -0.93 13.67
C LEU A 207 -7.81 -1.64 15.01
N SER A 208 -8.34 -1.07 16.10
CA SER A 208 -8.37 -1.72 17.42
C SER A 208 -9.21 -3.01 17.41
N GLU A 209 -10.37 -2.97 16.75
CA GLU A 209 -11.20 -4.15 16.54
C GLU A 209 -10.44 -5.22 15.74
N LEU A 210 -9.81 -4.85 14.64
CA LEU A 210 -9.02 -5.77 13.84
C LEU A 210 -7.87 -6.39 14.64
N GLN A 211 -7.14 -5.59 15.42
CA GLN A 211 -6.07 -6.09 16.28
C GLN A 211 -6.60 -7.11 17.30
N SER A 212 -7.82 -6.89 17.82
CA SER A 212 -8.48 -7.86 18.71
C SER A 212 -8.82 -9.16 17.97
N ARG A 213 -9.29 -9.06 16.71
CA ARG A 213 -9.52 -10.25 15.86
C ARG A 213 -8.24 -11.05 15.66
N PHE A 214 -7.09 -10.39 15.37
CA PHE A 214 -5.79 -11.08 15.27
C PHE A 214 -5.43 -11.80 16.56
N ARG A 215 -5.55 -11.15 17.71
CA ARG A 215 -5.20 -11.73 19.01
C ARG A 215 -6.04 -12.95 19.41
N THR A 216 -7.24 -13.07 18.88
CA THR A 216 -8.16 -14.19 19.11
C THR A 216 -8.09 -15.27 18.04
N LEU A 217 -7.22 -15.11 17.03
CA LEU A 217 -7.06 -16.11 15.98
C LEU A 217 -6.56 -17.43 16.54
N VAL A 218 -7.31 -18.48 16.24
CA VAL A 218 -6.91 -19.87 16.48
C VAL A 218 -6.73 -20.53 15.14
N TRP A 219 -5.48 -20.71 14.73
CA TRP A 219 -5.18 -21.46 13.52
C TRP A 219 -5.48 -22.94 13.76
N LYS A 220 -6.34 -23.50 12.93
CA LYS A 220 -6.55 -24.95 12.94
C LYS A 220 -5.26 -25.58 12.44
N ASN A 221 -4.59 -26.35 13.29
CA ASN A 221 -3.45 -27.17 12.88
C ASN A 221 -3.95 -28.19 11.84
N ASN A 222 -3.85 -27.86 10.56
CA ASN A 222 -3.91 -28.83 9.50
C ASN A 222 -2.54 -29.53 9.44
N ARG A 223 -2.33 -30.51 10.34
CA ARG A 223 -1.26 -31.51 10.22
C ARG A 223 -1.78 -32.67 9.39
#